data_466e80fb9af2c2d5938b631e1857493e
#
_entry.id   466e80fb9af2c2d5938b631e1857493e
#
_cell.length_a   1.000
_cell.length_b   1.000
_cell.length_c   1.000
_cell.angle_alpha   90.00
_cell.angle_beta   90.00
_cell.angle_gamma   90.00
#
_symmetry.space_group_name_H-M   'P 1'
#
loop_
_entity.id
_entity.type
_entity.pdbx_description
1 polymer ?
#
loop_
_entity_poly.entity_id
_entity_poly.type
_entity_poly.pdbx_seq_one_letter_code
_entity_poly.pdbx_strand_id
1 'polypeptide(L)'
;MGKYKLINNVLGWIVFAIASTVYLMTMEPTASFWDCGEFISSAYKLEVGHPPGAPFFMLTANLFTQLASDPSTVAKMVNTMSALFSGLTILFLFWSITHLARKIMVKDGEEASLGQMITVMGSGLVGALAYTFSDTFWFSAVEGEVYAYSSLFTAVVFWLILKWEAVADKPHADRWIVLIAYLMGLSI
;
A
#
# COMPACT_ATOMS: atom_id res chain seq x y z
N MET A 1 -24.56 -8.60 -6.22
CA MET A 1 -23.40 -8.32 -5.33
C MET A 1 -22.19 -9.22 -5.56
N GLY A 2 -22.32 -10.51 -5.81
CA GLY A 2 -21.18 -11.42 -6.01
C GLY A 2 -20.27 -11.05 -7.18
N LYS A 3 -20.85 -10.81 -8.36
CA LYS A 3 -20.10 -10.50 -9.59
C LYS A 3 -19.29 -9.20 -9.50
N TYR A 4 -19.86 -8.13 -8.93
CA TYR A 4 -19.15 -6.87 -8.71
C TYR A 4 -17.93 -7.06 -7.80
N LYS A 5 -18.13 -7.73 -6.64
CA LYS A 5 -17.04 -7.97 -5.69
C LYS A 5 -15.92 -8.80 -6.30
N LEU A 6 -16.25 -9.83 -7.07
CA LEU A 6 -15.27 -10.67 -7.74
C LEU A 6 -14.43 -9.85 -8.73
N ILE A 7 -15.07 -9.09 -9.62
CA ILE A 7 -14.37 -8.26 -10.62
C ILE A 7 -13.51 -7.20 -9.94
N ASN A 8 -14.03 -6.51 -8.90
CA ASN A 8 -13.28 -5.51 -8.16
C ASN A 8 -12.02 -6.11 -7.49
N ASN A 9 -12.14 -7.28 -6.90
CA ASN A 9 -10.99 -7.94 -6.27
C ASN A 9 -9.97 -8.41 -7.32
N VAL A 10 -10.42 -9.04 -8.39
CA VAL A 10 -9.52 -9.52 -9.45
C VAL A 10 -8.76 -8.34 -10.08
N LEU A 11 -9.45 -7.25 -10.43
CA LEU A 11 -8.80 -6.06 -10.99
C LEU A 11 -7.85 -5.40 -10.00
N GLY A 12 -8.20 -5.33 -8.72
CA GLY A 12 -7.30 -4.81 -7.68
C GLY A 12 -6.00 -5.62 -7.61
N TRP A 13 -6.08 -6.94 -7.60
CA TRP A 13 -4.88 -7.79 -7.60
C TRP A 13 -4.09 -7.72 -8.91
N ILE A 14 -4.74 -7.50 -10.05
CA ILE A 14 -4.05 -7.25 -11.33
C ILE A 14 -3.26 -5.94 -11.24
N VAL A 15 -3.86 -4.87 -10.72
CA VAL A 15 -3.18 -3.57 -10.55
C VAL A 15 -2.00 -3.70 -9.58
N PHE A 16 -2.17 -4.43 -8.47
CA PHE A 16 -1.08 -4.78 -7.56
C PHE A 16 0.07 -5.50 -8.30
N ALA A 17 -0.25 -6.51 -9.09
CA ALA A 17 0.75 -7.28 -9.83
C ALA A 17 1.50 -6.40 -10.85
N ILE A 18 0.80 -5.51 -11.57
CA ILE A 18 1.42 -4.58 -12.51
C ILE A 18 2.38 -3.65 -11.76
N ALA A 19 1.92 -2.97 -10.70
CA ALA A 19 2.71 -2.04 -9.92
C ALA A 19 3.94 -2.72 -9.29
N SER A 20 3.74 -3.84 -8.60
CA SER A 20 4.83 -4.60 -7.98
C SER A 20 5.85 -5.10 -8.99
N THR A 21 5.40 -5.57 -10.17
CA THR A 21 6.33 -6.01 -11.23
C THR A 21 7.17 -4.86 -11.72
N VAL A 22 6.57 -3.71 -12.01
CA VAL A 22 7.29 -2.51 -12.47
C VAL A 22 8.33 -2.08 -11.42
N TYR A 23 7.94 -1.96 -10.17
CA TYR A 23 8.84 -1.52 -9.10
C TYR A 23 9.97 -2.53 -8.84
N LEU A 24 9.68 -3.83 -8.82
CA LEU A 24 10.69 -4.88 -8.66
C LEU A 24 11.69 -4.93 -9.82
N MET A 25 11.25 -4.61 -11.05
CA MET A 25 12.13 -4.57 -12.22
C MET A 25 13.00 -3.30 -12.27
N THR A 26 12.59 -2.24 -11.58
CA THR A 26 13.26 -0.92 -11.62
C THR A 26 13.84 -0.49 -10.28
N MET A 27 13.75 -1.35 -9.24
CA MET A 27 14.28 -1.01 -7.92
C MET A 27 15.80 -0.87 -7.95
N GLU A 28 16.30 -0.03 -7.07
CA GLU A 28 17.73 0.13 -6.87
C GLU A 28 18.39 -1.20 -6.45
N PRO A 29 19.48 -1.61 -7.09
CA PRO A 29 20.15 -2.85 -6.73
C PRO A 29 20.93 -2.76 -5.42
N THR A 30 21.27 -1.54 -4.98
CA THR A 30 22.07 -1.21 -3.79
C THR A 30 21.38 -0.12 -2.98
N ALA A 31 22.10 0.50 -2.04
CA ALA A 31 21.60 1.68 -1.33
C ALA A 31 21.55 2.88 -2.28
N SER A 32 20.42 3.58 -2.30
CA SER A 32 20.24 4.86 -2.98
C SER A 32 20.89 6.00 -2.18
N PHE A 33 20.73 7.24 -2.66
CA PHE A 33 21.21 8.44 -1.96
C PHE A 33 20.38 8.75 -0.70
N TRP A 34 20.74 9.83 -0.02
CA TRP A 34 20.08 10.33 1.19
C TRP A 34 20.15 9.30 2.32
N ASP A 35 19.04 9.11 3.02
CA ASP A 35 18.96 8.33 4.24
C ASP A 35 18.80 6.80 4.00
N CYS A 36 18.67 6.37 2.74
CA CYS A 36 18.49 4.93 2.40
C CYS A 36 19.59 4.05 3.01
N GLY A 37 20.85 4.50 2.96
CA GLY A 37 21.97 3.75 3.55
C GLY A 37 21.85 3.60 5.06
N GLU A 38 21.37 4.62 5.76
CA GLU A 38 21.11 4.58 7.19
C GLU A 38 19.96 3.63 7.50
N PHE A 39 18.81 3.78 6.84
CA PHE A 39 17.65 2.91 7.06
C PHE A 39 17.96 1.44 6.80
N ILE A 40 18.69 1.13 5.72
CA ILE A 40 19.07 -0.24 5.37
C ILE A 40 20.03 -0.81 6.43
N SER A 41 21.07 -0.06 6.83
CA SER A 41 22.07 -0.53 7.80
C SER A 41 21.50 -0.66 9.21
N SER A 42 20.69 0.30 9.63
CA SER A 42 20.02 0.28 10.94
C SER A 42 19.00 -0.85 11.02
N ALA A 43 18.22 -1.08 9.94
CA ALA A 43 17.31 -2.21 9.88
C ALA A 43 18.04 -3.56 9.95
N TYR A 44 19.14 -3.72 9.22
CA TYR A 44 19.94 -4.95 9.21
C TYR A 44 20.49 -5.29 10.59
N LYS A 45 20.98 -4.29 11.33
CA LYS A 45 21.57 -4.45 12.66
C LYS A 45 20.58 -4.30 13.81
N LEU A 46 19.32 -3.96 13.56
CA LEU A 46 18.31 -3.56 14.55
C LEU A 46 18.79 -2.39 15.42
N GLU A 47 19.40 -1.40 14.79
CA GLU A 47 19.81 -0.14 15.43
C GLU A 47 18.68 0.90 15.32
N VAL A 48 18.78 1.97 16.11
CA VAL A 48 17.85 3.10 16.04
C VAL A 48 18.43 4.13 15.06
N GLY A 49 17.66 4.46 14.03
CA GLY A 49 17.99 5.52 13.07
C GLY A 49 17.79 6.93 13.69
N HIS A 50 18.03 7.96 12.88
CA HIS A 50 17.77 9.34 13.30
C HIS A 50 16.28 9.55 13.66
N PRO A 51 15.95 10.56 14.51
CA PRO A 51 14.57 10.83 14.90
C PRO A 51 13.65 11.08 13.69
N PRO A 52 12.42 10.52 13.71
CA PRO A 52 11.71 9.84 14.80
C PRO A 52 12.04 8.36 15.01
N GLY A 53 12.93 7.74 14.21
CA GLY A 53 13.43 6.40 14.41
C GLY A 53 12.66 5.27 13.71
N ALA A 54 11.42 5.48 13.26
CA ALA A 54 10.56 4.54 12.54
C ALA A 54 10.68 3.06 13.00
N PRO A 55 10.41 2.74 14.28
CA PRO A 55 10.77 1.42 14.85
C PRO A 55 10.06 0.26 14.17
N PHE A 56 8.81 0.44 13.74
CA PHE A 56 8.08 -0.64 13.07
C PHE A 56 8.57 -0.88 11.64
N PHE A 57 9.02 0.18 10.94
CA PHE A 57 9.72 0.03 9.67
C PHE A 57 11.02 -0.77 9.88
N MET A 58 11.85 -0.42 10.88
CA MET A 58 13.10 -1.11 11.16
C MET A 58 12.91 -2.60 11.44
N LEU A 59 11.91 -2.97 12.24
CA LEU A 59 11.56 -4.37 12.51
C LEU A 59 11.12 -5.11 11.24
N THR A 60 10.26 -4.50 10.44
CA THR A 60 9.76 -5.12 9.21
C THR A 60 10.87 -5.25 8.17
N ALA A 61 11.67 -4.21 7.98
CA ALA A 61 12.81 -4.24 7.07
C ALA A 61 13.86 -5.28 7.52
N ASN A 62 14.12 -5.42 8.84
CA ASN A 62 14.97 -6.47 9.35
C ASN A 62 14.51 -7.87 8.93
N LEU A 63 13.20 -8.16 8.98
CA LEU A 63 12.67 -9.45 8.49
C LEU A 63 13.02 -9.69 7.02
N PHE A 64 12.96 -8.67 6.19
CA PHE A 64 13.35 -8.78 4.78
C PHE A 64 14.87 -8.98 4.63
N THR A 65 15.69 -8.34 5.47
CA THR A 65 17.16 -8.56 5.43
C THR A 65 17.55 -10.00 5.74
N GLN A 66 16.75 -10.77 6.49
CA GLN A 66 16.98 -12.19 6.75
C GLN A 66 16.85 -13.07 5.48
N LEU A 67 16.26 -12.55 4.41
CA LEU A 67 16.17 -13.22 3.11
C LEU A 67 17.42 -13.00 2.24
N ALA A 68 18.33 -12.14 2.69
CA ALA A 68 19.58 -11.88 1.97
C ALA A 68 20.51 -13.09 2.06
N SER A 69 21.06 -13.51 0.92
CA SER A 69 22.01 -14.62 0.85
C SER A 69 23.41 -14.24 1.38
N ASP A 70 23.75 -12.95 1.31
CA ASP A 70 25.00 -12.36 1.76
C ASP A 70 24.82 -10.86 2.03
N PRO A 71 25.75 -10.18 2.74
CA PRO A 71 25.65 -8.77 3.06
C PRO A 71 25.45 -7.84 1.86
N SER A 72 25.95 -8.20 0.68
CA SER A 72 25.82 -7.36 -0.52
C SER A 72 24.39 -7.29 -1.06
N THR A 73 23.54 -8.26 -0.69
CA THR A 73 22.14 -8.33 -1.13
C THR A 73 21.15 -7.74 -0.10
N VAL A 74 21.61 -7.29 1.06
CA VAL A 74 20.76 -6.72 2.12
C VAL A 74 19.96 -5.51 1.62
N ALA A 75 20.61 -4.57 0.95
CA ALA A 75 19.94 -3.39 0.38
C ALA A 75 18.82 -3.80 -0.58
N LYS A 76 19.10 -4.74 -1.48
CA LYS A 76 18.13 -5.27 -2.42
C LYS A 76 16.89 -5.86 -1.72
N MET A 77 17.03 -6.51 -0.57
CA MET A 77 15.89 -7.07 0.18
C MET A 77 15.02 -5.98 0.79
N VAL A 78 15.62 -4.90 1.32
CA VAL A 78 14.87 -3.75 1.84
C VAL A 78 14.17 -3.01 0.70
N ASN A 79 14.82 -2.80 -0.44
CA ASN A 79 14.22 -2.21 -1.64
C ASN A 79 13.06 -3.09 -2.16
N THR A 80 13.20 -4.43 -2.09
CA THR A 80 12.11 -5.36 -2.42
C THR A 80 10.90 -5.16 -1.51
N MET A 81 11.10 -4.94 -0.21
CA MET A 81 10.02 -4.60 0.71
C MET A 81 9.29 -3.33 0.27
N SER A 82 10.04 -2.25 -0.03
CA SER A 82 9.45 -0.99 -0.50
C SER A 82 8.64 -1.16 -1.79
N ALA A 83 9.16 -1.92 -2.76
CA ALA A 83 8.47 -2.23 -4.01
C ALA A 83 7.13 -2.97 -3.78
N LEU A 84 7.12 -3.99 -2.92
CA LEU A 84 5.92 -4.76 -2.61
C LEU A 84 4.90 -3.93 -1.81
N PHE A 85 5.36 -3.13 -0.85
CA PHE A 85 4.48 -2.29 -0.04
C PHE A 85 3.88 -1.15 -0.86
N SER A 86 4.65 -0.59 -1.79
CA SER A 86 4.11 0.36 -2.76
C SER A 86 3.06 -0.30 -3.67
N GLY A 87 3.28 -1.52 -4.12
CA GLY A 87 2.27 -2.29 -4.85
C GLY A 87 0.98 -2.49 -4.05
N LEU A 88 1.09 -2.82 -2.75
CA LEU A 88 -0.07 -2.90 -1.85
C LEU A 88 -0.76 -1.53 -1.68
N THR A 89 -0.02 -0.44 -1.62
CA THR A 89 -0.59 0.92 -1.61
C THR A 89 -1.50 1.13 -2.83
N ILE A 90 -1.04 0.73 -4.02
CA ILE A 90 -1.81 0.84 -5.26
C ILE A 90 -3.07 -0.04 -5.22
N LEU A 91 -3.01 -1.24 -4.64
CA LEU A 91 -4.17 -2.10 -4.42
C LEU A 91 -5.25 -1.40 -3.57
N PHE A 92 -4.86 -0.87 -2.39
CA PHE A 92 -5.79 -0.19 -1.51
C PHE A 92 -6.30 1.12 -2.10
N LEU A 93 -5.48 1.84 -2.87
CA LEU A 93 -5.91 3.01 -3.64
C LEU A 93 -6.98 2.64 -4.67
N PHE A 94 -6.76 1.58 -5.45
CA PHE A 94 -7.77 1.08 -6.40
C PHE A 94 -9.09 0.76 -5.69
N TRP A 95 -9.05 0.02 -4.59
CA TRP A 95 -10.26 -0.32 -3.84
C TRP A 95 -10.94 0.90 -3.21
N SER A 96 -10.19 1.91 -2.80
CA SER A 96 -10.73 3.15 -2.28
C SER A 96 -11.43 3.97 -3.37
N ILE A 97 -10.81 4.11 -4.54
CA ILE A 97 -11.40 4.81 -5.69
C ILE A 97 -12.68 4.11 -6.13
N THR A 98 -12.65 2.79 -6.31
CA THR A 98 -13.84 2.05 -6.75
C THR A 98 -14.96 2.08 -5.72
N HIS A 99 -14.63 2.09 -4.41
CA HIS A 99 -15.61 2.25 -3.35
C HIS A 99 -16.33 3.60 -3.42
N LEU A 100 -15.57 4.69 -3.52
CA LEU A 100 -16.09 6.05 -3.63
C LEU A 100 -16.87 6.27 -4.93
N ALA A 101 -16.31 5.83 -6.05
CA ALA A 101 -16.98 5.93 -7.35
C ALA A 101 -18.33 5.18 -7.35
N ARG A 102 -18.37 4.00 -6.73
CA ARG A 102 -19.63 3.25 -6.61
C ARG A 102 -20.66 4.00 -5.76
N LYS A 103 -20.25 4.61 -4.66
CA LYS A 103 -21.13 5.43 -3.81
C LYS A 103 -21.79 6.59 -4.55
N ILE A 104 -21.06 7.16 -5.52
CA ILE A 104 -21.57 8.27 -6.35
C ILE A 104 -22.49 7.75 -7.46
N MET A 105 -22.13 6.61 -8.09
CA MET A 105 -22.77 6.14 -9.32
C MET A 105 -23.96 5.21 -9.10
N VAL A 106 -24.02 4.50 -7.97
CA VAL A 106 -25.01 3.45 -7.70
C VAL A 106 -25.79 3.79 -6.46
N LYS A 107 -27.12 3.87 -6.56
CA LYS A 107 -27.98 4.14 -5.40
C LYS A 107 -27.90 2.99 -4.39
N ASP A 108 -28.10 3.33 -3.14
CA ASP A 108 -28.11 2.36 -2.05
C ASP A 108 -29.18 1.29 -2.27
N GLY A 109 -28.77 0.03 -2.11
CA GLY A 109 -29.64 -1.13 -2.32
C GLY A 109 -29.77 -1.62 -3.76
N GLU A 110 -29.32 -0.86 -4.74
CA GLU A 110 -29.37 -1.26 -6.16
C GLU A 110 -28.13 -2.06 -6.59
N GLU A 111 -28.32 -2.90 -7.60
CA GLU A 111 -27.21 -3.54 -8.30
C GLU A 111 -26.69 -2.61 -9.41
N ALA A 112 -25.36 -2.54 -9.54
CA ALA A 112 -24.74 -1.73 -10.58
C ALA A 112 -25.06 -2.29 -11.97
N SER A 113 -25.57 -1.44 -12.87
CA SER A 113 -25.69 -1.77 -14.30
C SER A 113 -24.30 -2.01 -14.91
N LEU A 114 -24.25 -2.62 -16.09
CA LEU A 114 -22.99 -2.86 -16.79
C LEU A 114 -22.23 -1.55 -17.05
N GLY A 115 -22.92 -0.50 -17.48
CA GLY A 115 -22.30 0.81 -17.72
C GLY A 115 -21.70 1.41 -16.43
N GLN A 116 -22.44 1.40 -15.33
CA GLN A 116 -21.97 1.85 -14.03
C GLN A 116 -20.76 1.03 -13.55
N MET A 117 -20.77 -0.29 -13.74
CA MET A 117 -19.67 -1.16 -13.38
C MET A 117 -18.41 -0.83 -14.18
N ILE A 118 -18.52 -0.63 -15.48
CA ILE A 118 -17.41 -0.22 -16.35
C ILE A 118 -16.84 1.13 -15.90
N THR A 119 -17.71 2.11 -15.63
CA THR A 119 -17.28 3.44 -15.14
C THR A 119 -16.54 3.35 -13.82
N VAL A 120 -17.08 2.62 -12.85
CA VAL A 120 -16.45 2.47 -11.51
C VAL A 120 -15.12 1.74 -11.61
N MET A 121 -15.04 0.64 -12.36
CA MET A 121 -13.78 -0.10 -12.51
C MET A 121 -12.76 0.70 -13.33
N GLY A 122 -13.21 1.39 -14.38
CA GLY A 122 -12.38 2.25 -15.20
C GLY A 122 -11.76 3.41 -14.42
N SER A 123 -12.54 4.09 -13.56
CA SER A 123 -12.01 5.15 -12.71
C SER A 123 -10.97 4.63 -11.72
N GLY A 124 -11.19 3.43 -11.14
CA GLY A 124 -10.20 2.76 -10.30
C GLY A 124 -8.91 2.45 -11.03
N LEU A 125 -9.00 1.87 -12.24
CA LEU A 125 -7.84 1.55 -13.06
C LEU A 125 -7.05 2.80 -13.46
N VAL A 126 -7.73 3.83 -13.96
CA VAL A 126 -7.08 5.10 -14.37
C VAL A 126 -6.40 5.76 -13.17
N GLY A 127 -7.09 5.91 -12.04
CA GLY A 127 -6.53 6.59 -10.87
C GLY A 127 -5.36 5.82 -10.25
N ALA A 128 -5.49 4.52 -10.08
CA ALA A 128 -4.45 3.68 -9.50
C ALA A 128 -3.21 3.59 -10.41
N LEU A 129 -3.39 3.39 -11.72
CA LEU A 129 -2.27 3.32 -12.66
C LEU A 129 -1.62 4.69 -12.88
N ALA A 130 -2.37 5.79 -12.92
CA ALA A 130 -1.79 7.12 -12.96
C ALA A 130 -0.87 7.38 -11.76
N TYR A 131 -1.29 6.96 -10.56
CA TYR A 131 -0.45 7.07 -9.36
C TYR A 131 0.75 6.10 -9.38
N THR A 132 0.56 4.87 -9.88
CA THR A 132 1.65 3.88 -10.06
C THR A 132 2.81 4.46 -10.88
N PHE A 133 2.51 5.19 -11.94
CA PHE A 133 3.50 5.76 -12.87
C PHE A 133 3.80 7.25 -12.60
N SER A 134 3.34 7.80 -11.45
CA SER A 134 3.76 9.13 -11.04
C SER A 134 5.21 9.12 -10.57
N ASP A 135 5.99 10.09 -11.01
CA ASP A 135 7.42 10.20 -10.78
C ASP A 135 7.78 10.11 -9.28
N THR A 136 7.14 10.93 -8.46
CA THR A 136 7.40 11.00 -7.01
C THR A 136 7.11 9.69 -6.30
N PHE A 137 5.99 9.02 -6.64
CA PHE A 137 5.65 7.76 -5.98
C PHE A 137 6.53 6.61 -6.43
N TRP A 138 6.86 6.57 -7.74
CA TRP A 138 7.79 5.57 -8.28
C TRP A 138 9.16 5.67 -7.63
N PHE A 139 9.70 6.88 -7.50
CA PHE A 139 10.97 7.10 -6.81
C PHE A 139 10.98 6.48 -5.41
N SER A 140 9.98 6.77 -4.59
CA SER A 140 9.85 6.21 -3.24
C SER A 140 9.59 4.69 -3.22
N ALA A 141 9.03 4.13 -4.29
CA ALA A 141 8.71 2.70 -4.37
C ALA A 141 9.92 1.81 -4.64
N VAL A 142 11.00 2.36 -5.21
CA VAL A 142 12.15 1.59 -5.70
C VAL A 142 13.36 1.64 -4.78
N GLU A 143 13.25 2.32 -3.64
CA GLU A 143 14.35 2.51 -2.69
C GLU A 143 13.96 2.18 -1.24
N GLY A 144 14.96 1.87 -0.40
CA GLY A 144 14.78 1.41 0.97
C GLY A 144 14.60 2.54 1.97
N GLU A 145 13.46 3.27 1.85
CA GLU A 145 13.09 4.35 2.75
C GLU A 145 11.68 4.16 3.34
N VAL A 146 11.37 4.97 4.35
CA VAL A 146 10.10 4.90 5.10
C VAL A 146 8.87 5.30 4.29
N TYR A 147 9.03 6.00 3.16
CA TYR A 147 7.92 6.58 2.40
C TYR A 147 6.97 5.53 1.80
N ALA A 148 7.51 4.44 1.25
CA ALA A 148 6.70 3.34 0.75
C ALA A 148 5.86 2.70 1.86
N TYR A 149 6.47 2.55 3.03
CA TYR A 149 5.84 2.00 4.23
C TYR A 149 4.73 2.92 4.76
N SER A 150 5.04 4.20 4.94
CA SER A 150 4.10 5.23 5.37
C SER A 150 2.90 5.36 4.40
N SER A 151 3.16 5.31 3.10
CA SER A 151 2.11 5.34 2.07
C SER A 151 1.16 4.15 2.17
N LEU A 152 1.68 2.95 2.45
CA LEU A 152 0.85 1.76 2.68
C LEU A 152 -0.07 1.95 3.89
N PHE A 153 0.47 2.42 5.04
CA PHE A 153 -0.35 2.67 6.23
C PHE A 153 -1.45 3.69 5.94
N THR A 154 -1.12 4.77 5.26
CA THR A 154 -2.10 5.80 4.85
C THR A 154 -3.21 5.19 3.99
N ALA A 155 -2.86 4.39 2.97
CA ALA A 155 -3.85 3.78 2.08
C ALA A 155 -4.72 2.75 2.81
N VAL A 156 -4.14 1.92 3.67
CA VAL A 156 -4.87 0.92 4.48
C VAL A 156 -5.82 1.61 5.46
N VAL A 157 -5.33 2.60 6.21
CA VAL A 157 -6.15 3.34 7.18
C VAL A 157 -7.31 4.02 6.48
N PHE A 158 -7.07 4.69 5.36
CA PHE A 158 -8.14 5.31 4.58
C PHE A 158 -9.18 4.28 4.10
N TRP A 159 -8.73 3.15 3.57
CA TRP A 159 -9.63 2.07 3.16
C TRP A 159 -10.44 1.50 4.34
N LEU A 160 -9.82 1.35 5.50
CA LEU A 160 -10.51 0.89 6.72
C LEU A 160 -11.56 1.91 7.21
N ILE A 161 -11.30 3.21 7.09
CA ILE A 161 -12.29 4.26 7.37
C ILE A 161 -13.52 4.10 6.46
N LEU A 162 -13.33 3.87 5.18
CA LEU A 162 -14.44 3.61 4.25
C LEU A 162 -15.22 2.32 4.59
N LYS A 163 -14.52 1.30 5.12
CA LYS A 163 -15.18 0.07 5.61
C LYS A 163 -15.95 0.30 6.90
N TRP A 164 -15.38 1.05 7.82
CA TRP A 164 -16.05 1.44 9.05
C TRP A 164 -17.32 2.25 8.76
N GLU A 165 -17.25 3.24 7.90
CA GLU A 165 -18.40 4.06 7.50
C GLU A 165 -19.58 3.20 7.04
N ALA A 166 -19.33 2.16 6.26
CA ALA A 166 -20.39 1.25 5.77
C ALA A 166 -21.06 0.40 6.87
N VAL A 167 -20.54 0.42 8.09
CA VAL A 167 -21.04 -0.37 9.24
C VAL A 167 -21.15 0.44 10.52
N ALA A 168 -21.01 1.77 10.45
CA ALA A 168 -20.94 2.66 11.61
C ALA A 168 -22.15 2.52 12.57
N ASP A 169 -23.34 2.28 12.02
CA ASP A 169 -24.58 2.10 12.79
C ASP A 169 -24.81 0.66 13.29
N LYS A 170 -23.85 -0.27 13.03
CA LYS A 170 -24.01 -1.68 13.43
C LYS A 170 -23.35 -1.94 14.79
N PRO A 171 -23.88 -2.93 15.55
CA PRO A 171 -23.19 -3.41 16.75
C PRO A 171 -21.73 -3.78 16.43
N HIS A 172 -20.81 -3.39 17.29
CA HIS A 172 -19.38 -3.67 17.17
C HIS A 172 -18.63 -2.87 16.07
N ALA A 173 -19.20 -1.79 15.52
CA ALA A 173 -18.48 -0.88 14.60
C ALA A 173 -17.22 -0.29 15.25
N ASP A 174 -17.22 -0.09 16.57
CA ASP A 174 -16.09 0.44 17.36
C ASP A 174 -14.79 -0.36 17.18
N ARG A 175 -14.88 -1.66 16.88
CA ARG A 175 -13.69 -2.50 16.61
C ARG A 175 -12.86 -2.00 15.43
N TRP A 176 -13.52 -1.39 14.44
CA TRP A 176 -12.83 -0.77 13.30
C TRP A 176 -12.06 0.47 13.72
N ILE A 177 -12.64 1.30 14.60
CA ILE A 177 -11.98 2.50 15.14
C ILE A 177 -10.74 2.11 15.94
N VAL A 178 -10.84 1.08 16.77
CA VAL A 178 -9.70 0.55 17.53
C VAL A 178 -8.59 0.07 16.61
N LEU A 179 -8.93 -0.68 15.54
CA LEU A 179 -7.96 -1.14 14.55
C LEU A 179 -7.29 0.03 13.81
N ILE A 180 -8.09 1.03 13.40
CA ILE A 180 -7.58 2.24 12.73
C ILE A 180 -6.60 2.97 13.65
N ALA A 181 -6.99 3.23 14.90
CA ALA A 181 -6.12 3.91 15.88
C ALA A 181 -4.84 3.12 16.15
N TYR A 182 -4.93 1.79 16.26
CA TYR A 182 -3.77 0.91 16.43
C TYR A 182 -2.80 1.00 15.24
N LEU A 183 -3.31 0.93 14.00
CA LEU A 183 -2.47 1.06 12.81
C LEU A 183 -1.85 2.45 12.68
N MET A 184 -2.59 3.51 13.02
CA MET A 184 -2.02 4.86 13.06
C MET A 184 -0.89 4.98 14.09
N GLY A 185 -1.04 4.36 15.27
CA GLY A 185 0.03 4.31 16.28
C GLY A 185 1.25 3.51 15.84
N LEU A 186 1.08 2.46 15.02
CA LEU A 186 2.20 1.67 14.47
C LEU A 186 2.95 2.39 13.34
N SER A 187 2.32 3.37 12.68
CA SER A 187 2.90 4.05 11.52
C SER A 187 3.86 5.20 11.88
N ILE A 188 4.08 5.43 13.16
CA ILE A 188 4.96 6.49 13.71
C ILE A 188 6.40 6.00 13.80
#